data_404d410773abe375ab84d837d3cbeaec
#
_entry.id   404d410773abe375ab84d837d3cbeaec
#
_cell.length_a   1.000
_cell.length_b   1.000
_cell.length_c   1.000
_cell.angle_alpha   90.00
_cell.angle_beta   90.00
_cell.angle_gamma   90.00
#
_symmetry.space_group_name_H-M   'P 1'
#
loop_
_entity.id
_entity.type
_entity.pdbx_description
1 polymer ?
#
loop_
_entity_poly.entity_id
_entity_poly.type
_entity_poly.pdbx_seq_one_letter_code
_entity_poly.pdbx_strand_id
1 'polypeptide(L)'
;IFNFEGGCYAKVIDLTEEKEPDIYRAIRPGALLENVVFKKGTKEVDYFDSSITQNTRVSYPIDHIDNIQVPSYASNPKHIFFLTCDAFGVLPPVSKLTPGQAAYHFISGYTAKVAGTEAGITEPVPSFSACFGEPFMPLHPAVYAEMLSKKMREAGVSVWLVNTGWSGGPYGVGSRIKLKYTRAMISAILEGKLDDVDYETHPIFGLFMPKYCPGVPTELLDPMNTWLQKGAYVSKAIQLAHSFHINFDKFASQASEEIMKGGPLIDSHHSLNEHI
;
A
#
# COMPACT_ATOMS: atom_id res chain seq x y z
N ILE A 1 -20.17 -4.31 5.75
CA ILE A 1 -19.10 -5.02 5.00
C ILE A 1 -19.21 -6.52 5.20
N PHE A 2 -18.69 -7.27 4.27
CA PHE A 2 -18.58 -8.73 4.34
C PHE A 2 -17.29 -9.18 3.65
N ASN A 3 -16.73 -10.30 4.11
CA ASN A 3 -15.64 -10.96 3.43
C ASN A 3 -16.22 -12.04 2.49
N PHE A 4 -15.94 -11.92 1.20
CA PHE A 4 -16.35 -12.89 0.19
C PHE A 4 -15.26 -13.92 -0.15
N GLU A 5 -14.03 -13.68 0.34
CA GLU A 5 -12.93 -14.63 0.18
C GLU A 5 -12.99 -15.69 1.27
N GLY A 6 -12.90 -16.94 0.87
CA GLY A 6 -12.91 -18.09 1.79
C GLY A 6 -11.56 -18.39 2.45
N GLY A 7 -10.55 -17.57 2.22
CA GLY A 7 -9.20 -17.81 2.71
C GLY A 7 -8.31 -16.60 2.71
N CYS A 8 -7.04 -16.81 3.05
CA CYS A 8 -6.01 -15.81 3.11
C CYS A 8 -4.78 -16.23 2.34
N TYR A 9 -4.02 -15.24 1.84
CA TYR A 9 -2.68 -15.38 1.29
C TYR A 9 -1.67 -14.66 2.18
N ALA A 10 -0.54 -15.31 2.48
CA ALA A 10 0.55 -14.72 3.23
C ALA A 10 1.91 -15.11 2.66
N LYS A 11 2.91 -14.24 2.81
CA LYS A 11 4.31 -14.59 2.54
C LYS A 11 4.86 -15.44 3.69
N VAL A 12 5.70 -16.42 3.33
CA VAL A 12 6.30 -17.35 4.29
C VAL A 12 7.83 -17.35 4.26
N ILE A 13 8.46 -16.43 3.50
CA ILE A 13 9.90 -16.24 3.59
C ILE A 13 10.29 -15.79 5.00
N ASP A 14 11.34 -16.39 5.57
CA ASP A 14 11.81 -16.15 6.94
C ASP A 14 10.74 -16.36 8.03
N LEU A 15 9.72 -17.18 7.76
CA LEU A 15 8.63 -17.46 8.68
C LEU A 15 9.12 -18.27 9.88
N THR A 16 8.81 -17.78 11.08
CA THR A 16 8.94 -18.52 12.33
C THR A 16 7.68 -18.30 13.18
N GLU A 17 7.39 -19.24 14.08
CA GLU A 17 6.26 -19.10 14.99
C GLU A 17 6.38 -17.87 15.91
N GLU A 18 7.62 -17.47 16.27
CA GLU A 18 7.86 -16.29 17.09
C GLU A 18 7.56 -14.98 16.36
N LYS A 19 7.85 -14.91 15.06
CA LYS A 19 7.64 -13.69 14.27
C LYS A 19 6.19 -13.51 13.84
N GLU A 20 5.55 -14.58 13.38
CA GLU A 20 4.22 -14.56 12.78
C GLU A 20 3.44 -15.80 13.25
N PRO A 21 3.02 -15.86 14.52
CA PRO A 21 2.39 -17.04 15.12
C PRO A 21 1.09 -17.45 14.41
N ASP A 22 0.27 -16.47 14.00
CA ASP A 22 -1.03 -16.75 13.37
C ASP A 22 -0.86 -17.38 11.98
N ILE A 23 0.08 -16.88 11.17
CA ILE A 23 0.40 -17.45 9.85
C ILE A 23 1.00 -18.85 10.03
N TYR A 24 1.95 -18.99 10.96
CA TYR A 24 2.64 -20.25 11.20
C TYR A 24 1.66 -21.36 11.61
N ARG A 25 0.74 -21.09 12.54
CA ARG A 25 -0.29 -22.02 13.02
C ARG A 25 -1.39 -22.31 12.01
N ALA A 26 -1.64 -21.38 11.06
CA ALA A 26 -2.58 -21.60 9.98
C ALA A 26 -2.06 -22.59 8.92
N ILE A 27 -0.74 -22.88 8.89
CA ILE A 27 -0.14 -23.87 7.98
C ILE A 27 -0.38 -25.27 8.53
N ARG A 28 -1.53 -25.83 8.20
CA ARG A 28 -1.98 -27.17 8.58
C ARG A 28 -2.69 -27.85 7.40
N PRO A 29 -3.11 -29.13 7.50
CA PRO A 29 -3.78 -29.83 6.39
C PRO A 29 -4.91 -28.98 5.79
N GLY A 30 -4.87 -28.80 4.46
CA GLY A 30 -5.75 -27.88 3.73
C GLY A 30 -5.11 -26.58 3.29
N ALA A 31 -3.94 -26.20 3.85
CA ALA A 31 -3.15 -25.08 3.36
C ALA A 31 -2.35 -25.48 2.10
N LEU A 32 -2.20 -24.53 1.16
CA LEU A 32 -1.41 -24.69 -0.06
C LEU A 32 -0.18 -23.78 0.01
N LEU A 33 1.00 -24.37 -0.14
CA LEU A 33 2.28 -23.64 -0.18
C LEU A 33 2.76 -23.50 -1.62
N GLU A 34 3.29 -22.33 -1.96
CA GLU A 34 3.83 -22.01 -3.28
C GLU A 34 5.30 -21.60 -3.20
N ASN A 35 6.07 -22.02 -4.19
CA ASN A 35 7.48 -21.64 -4.38
C ASN A 35 8.38 -21.99 -3.19
N VAL A 36 7.98 -22.93 -2.35
CA VAL A 36 8.76 -23.36 -1.19
C VAL A 36 9.70 -24.51 -1.53
N VAL A 37 10.78 -24.63 -0.79
CA VAL A 37 11.75 -25.72 -0.88
C VAL A 37 11.62 -26.59 0.37
N PHE A 38 11.85 -27.90 0.22
CA PHE A 38 11.87 -28.81 1.35
C PHE A 38 13.30 -29.01 1.86
N LYS A 39 13.47 -29.12 3.16
CA LYS A 39 14.74 -29.53 3.74
C LYS A 39 15.17 -30.88 3.16
N LYS A 40 16.45 -30.98 2.79
CA LYS A 40 16.99 -32.15 2.09
C LYS A 40 16.67 -33.47 2.81
N GLY A 41 16.03 -34.39 2.09
CA GLY A 41 15.65 -35.73 2.59
C GLY A 41 14.46 -35.74 3.55
N THR A 42 13.71 -34.66 3.67
CA THR A 42 12.51 -34.56 4.52
C THR A 42 11.29 -34.07 3.74
N LYS A 43 10.12 -34.04 4.40
CA LYS A 43 8.90 -33.38 3.94
C LYS A 43 8.67 -32.04 4.67
N GLU A 44 9.67 -31.56 5.38
CA GLU A 44 9.60 -30.31 6.13
C GLU A 44 10.01 -29.15 5.24
N VAL A 45 9.22 -28.08 5.23
CA VAL A 45 9.48 -26.88 4.43
C VAL A 45 10.63 -26.09 5.04
N ASP A 46 11.55 -25.64 4.21
CA ASP A 46 12.57 -24.66 4.57
C ASP A 46 12.09 -23.24 4.22
N TYR A 47 11.59 -22.53 5.20
CA TYR A 47 11.11 -21.15 5.03
C TYR A 47 12.25 -20.13 4.84
N PHE A 48 13.51 -20.53 5.01
CA PHE A 48 14.67 -19.66 4.82
C PHE A 48 15.32 -19.85 3.43
N ASP A 49 14.89 -20.86 2.68
CA ASP A 49 15.39 -21.09 1.33
C ASP A 49 14.61 -20.24 0.31
N SER A 50 15.33 -19.32 -0.32
CA SER A 50 14.82 -18.47 -1.41
C SER A 50 15.41 -18.82 -2.78
N SER A 51 15.95 -20.03 -2.96
CA SER A 51 16.64 -20.46 -4.20
C SER A 51 15.74 -20.42 -5.43
N ILE A 52 14.44 -20.66 -5.28
CA ILE A 52 13.46 -20.52 -6.36
C ILE A 52 13.08 -19.05 -6.53
N THR A 53 12.63 -18.41 -5.44
CA THR A 53 12.26 -16.99 -5.37
C THR A 53 12.04 -16.58 -3.92
N GLN A 54 12.19 -15.27 -3.62
CA GLN A 54 11.78 -14.70 -2.33
C GLN A 54 10.25 -14.59 -2.17
N ASN A 55 9.49 -14.84 -3.23
CA ASN A 55 8.03 -14.78 -3.22
C ASN A 55 7.42 -16.14 -2.84
N THR A 56 7.89 -16.72 -1.74
CA THR A 56 7.27 -17.91 -1.15
C THR A 56 5.97 -17.52 -0.47
N ARG A 57 4.90 -18.30 -0.67
CA ARG A 57 3.57 -17.94 -0.17
C ARG A 57 2.84 -19.16 0.38
N VAL A 58 1.86 -18.87 1.23
CA VAL A 58 0.85 -19.84 1.67
C VAL A 58 -0.54 -19.28 1.40
N SER A 59 -1.45 -20.14 0.95
CA SER A 59 -2.89 -19.94 0.95
C SER A 59 -3.53 -20.90 1.93
N TYR A 60 -4.43 -20.42 2.78
CA TYR A 60 -5.15 -21.25 3.73
C TYR A 60 -6.61 -20.81 3.88
N PRO A 61 -7.53 -21.74 4.19
CA PRO A 61 -8.91 -21.40 4.49
C PRO A 61 -9.02 -20.45 5.69
N ILE A 62 -10.05 -19.59 5.68
CA ILE A 62 -10.24 -18.59 6.73
C ILE A 62 -10.43 -19.21 8.12
N ASP A 63 -11.00 -20.40 8.19
CA ASP A 63 -11.22 -21.15 9.44
C ASP A 63 -9.93 -21.71 10.06
N HIS A 64 -8.79 -21.56 9.37
CA HIS A 64 -7.49 -21.83 9.97
C HIS A 64 -7.02 -20.71 10.92
N ILE A 65 -7.70 -19.57 10.93
CA ILE A 65 -7.41 -18.44 11.82
C ILE A 65 -8.31 -18.52 13.05
N ASP A 66 -7.72 -18.42 14.25
CA ASP A 66 -8.45 -18.66 15.51
C ASP A 66 -9.51 -17.60 15.84
N ASN A 67 -9.29 -16.32 15.46
CA ASN A 67 -10.15 -15.20 15.88
C ASN A 67 -10.97 -14.62 14.71
N ILE A 68 -11.56 -15.45 13.88
CA ILE A 68 -12.39 -14.98 12.76
C ILE A 68 -13.77 -14.52 13.24
N GLN A 69 -14.32 -13.53 12.54
CA GLN A 69 -15.71 -13.12 12.70
C GLN A 69 -16.64 -14.12 12.01
N VAL A 70 -17.56 -14.72 12.78
CA VAL A 70 -18.59 -15.63 12.25
C VAL A 70 -19.98 -15.08 12.58
N PRO A 71 -20.82 -14.86 11.58
CA PRO A 71 -20.58 -14.90 10.14
C PRO A 71 -19.63 -13.79 9.66
N SER A 72 -19.01 -13.97 8.49
CA SER A 72 -17.97 -13.08 7.95
C SER A 72 -18.50 -11.74 7.44
N TYR A 73 -19.27 -11.02 8.23
CA TYR A 73 -19.75 -9.66 7.95
C TYR A 73 -19.70 -8.77 9.20
N ALA A 74 -19.67 -7.47 9.00
CA ALA A 74 -19.69 -6.47 10.05
C ALA A 74 -20.50 -5.23 9.62
N SER A 75 -20.70 -4.28 10.54
CA SER A 75 -21.24 -2.95 10.27
C SER A 75 -20.30 -2.12 9.39
N ASN A 76 -20.64 -0.85 9.15
CA ASN A 76 -19.77 0.04 8.38
C ASN A 76 -18.39 0.17 9.02
N PRO A 77 -17.30 0.18 8.22
CA PRO A 77 -15.97 0.40 8.75
C PRO A 77 -15.83 1.85 9.26
N LYS A 78 -14.94 2.07 10.21
CA LYS A 78 -14.53 3.42 10.63
C LYS A 78 -13.34 3.92 9.81
N HIS A 79 -12.48 3.01 9.37
CA HIS A 79 -11.26 3.31 8.62
C HIS A 79 -11.16 2.42 7.38
N ILE A 80 -10.65 2.99 6.30
CA ILE A 80 -10.23 2.28 5.09
C ILE A 80 -8.75 2.56 4.88
N PHE A 81 -7.97 1.51 4.63
CA PHE A 81 -6.55 1.57 4.33
C PHE A 81 -6.31 1.22 2.87
N PHE A 82 -5.78 2.18 2.10
CA PHE A 82 -5.22 1.90 0.79
C PHE A 82 -3.75 1.54 0.97
N LEU A 83 -3.41 0.30 0.67
CA LEU A 83 -2.03 -0.16 0.74
C LEU A 83 -1.33 0.11 -0.57
N THR A 84 -0.21 0.81 -0.51
CA THR A 84 0.67 1.03 -1.65
C THR A 84 2.09 0.55 -1.32
N CYS A 85 2.90 0.38 -2.36
CA CYS A 85 4.32 0.06 -2.23
C CYS A 85 5.08 0.97 -3.20
N ASP A 86 5.59 2.08 -2.68
CA ASP A 86 6.36 3.02 -3.48
C ASP A 86 7.82 2.60 -3.59
N ALA A 87 8.25 2.23 -4.81
CA ALA A 87 9.62 1.85 -5.09
C ALA A 87 10.57 3.04 -5.27
N PHE A 88 10.04 4.25 -5.39
CA PHE A 88 10.84 5.47 -5.52
C PHE A 88 11.26 6.06 -4.17
N GLY A 89 10.59 5.71 -3.09
CA GLY A 89 10.90 6.19 -1.75
C GLY A 89 10.51 7.65 -1.50
N VAL A 90 9.47 8.13 -2.17
CA VAL A 90 9.03 9.53 -2.13
C VAL A 90 7.64 9.73 -1.53
N LEU A 91 6.80 8.70 -1.46
CA LEU A 91 5.52 8.79 -0.80
C LEU A 91 5.65 8.68 0.72
N PRO A 92 4.87 9.49 1.47
CA PRO A 92 4.79 9.36 2.92
C PRO A 92 4.41 7.93 3.35
N PRO A 93 4.91 7.44 4.50
CA PRO A 93 4.58 6.11 4.99
C PRO A 93 3.12 5.98 5.41
N VAL A 94 2.51 7.09 5.83
CA VAL A 94 1.08 7.17 6.14
C VAL A 94 0.56 8.56 5.83
N SER A 95 -0.63 8.64 5.24
CA SER A 95 -1.32 9.91 4.98
C SER A 95 -2.82 9.77 5.17
N LYS A 96 -3.45 10.80 5.74
CA LYS A 96 -4.91 10.93 5.78
C LYS A 96 -5.39 11.50 4.46
N LEU A 97 -6.45 10.95 3.89
CA LEU A 97 -6.97 11.37 2.58
C LEU A 97 -8.29 12.12 2.72
N THR A 98 -8.45 13.18 1.93
CA THR A 98 -9.78 13.77 1.66
C THR A 98 -10.61 12.82 0.79
N PRO A 99 -11.93 12.99 0.68
CA PRO A 99 -12.75 12.18 -0.22
C PRO A 99 -12.27 12.20 -1.68
N GLY A 100 -11.88 13.38 -2.19
CA GLY A 100 -11.33 13.53 -3.54
C GLY A 100 -10.00 12.79 -3.71
N GLN A 101 -9.08 12.92 -2.75
CA GLN A 101 -7.82 12.18 -2.75
C GLN A 101 -8.04 10.67 -2.66
N ALA A 102 -8.96 10.22 -1.81
CA ALA A 102 -9.30 8.81 -1.70
C ALA A 102 -9.80 8.25 -3.03
N ALA A 103 -10.71 8.96 -3.72
CA ALA A 103 -11.20 8.55 -5.03
C ALA A 103 -10.11 8.56 -6.10
N TYR A 104 -9.24 9.58 -6.12
CA TYR A 104 -8.12 9.69 -7.05
C TYR A 104 -7.12 8.52 -6.87
N HIS A 105 -6.70 8.27 -5.64
CA HIS A 105 -5.77 7.17 -5.34
C HIS A 105 -6.41 5.80 -5.56
N PHE A 106 -7.71 5.65 -5.31
CA PHE A 106 -8.45 4.44 -5.63
C PHE A 106 -8.48 4.18 -7.14
N ILE A 107 -8.83 5.18 -7.97
CA ILE A 107 -8.78 5.05 -9.43
C ILE A 107 -7.37 4.74 -9.90
N SER A 108 -6.36 5.41 -9.35
CA SER A 108 -4.96 5.21 -9.75
C SER A 108 -4.45 3.81 -9.40
N GLY A 109 -4.83 3.27 -8.25
CA GLY A 109 -4.41 1.95 -7.80
C GLY A 109 -2.90 1.75 -7.83
N TYR A 110 -2.14 2.79 -7.39
CA TYR A 110 -0.69 2.80 -7.49
C TYR A 110 -0.04 1.83 -6.51
N THR A 111 0.89 1.04 -7.04
CA THR A 111 1.82 0.21 -6.27
C THR A 111 3.09 -0.04 -7.09
N ALA A 112 4.04 -0.81 -6.56
CA ALA A 112 5.14 -1.33 -7.33
C ALA A 112 5.07 -2.87 -7.39
N LYS A 113 5.28 -3.42 -8.59
CA LYS A 113 5.61 -4.84 -8.73
C LYS A 113 7.02 -5.03 -8.21
N VAL A 114 7.17 -5.85 -7.18
CA VAL A 114 8.49 -6.13 -6.59
C VAL A 114 9.12 -7.35 -7.26
N ALA A 115 10.45 -7.45 -7.17
CA ALA A 115 11.20 -8.58 -7.73
C ALA A 115 10.62 -9.93 -7.28
N GLY A 116 10.54 -10.88 -8.20
CA GLY A 116 10.05 -12.24 -7.92
C GLY A 116 8.52 -12.36 -7.80
N THR A 117 7.74 -11.30 -8.07
CA THR A 117 6.26 -11.39 -8.10
C THR A 117 5.72 -11.84 -9.46
N GLU A 118 6.43 -11.54 -10.54
CA GLU A 118 6.11 -11.95 -11.91
C GLU A 118 7.39 -12.37 -12.65
N ALA A 119 7.26 -13.24 -13.63
CA ALA A 119 8.39 -13.64 -14.48
C ALA A 119 8.99 -12.41 -15.20
N GLY A 120 10.31 -12.25 -15.12
CA GLY A 120 11.05 -11.17 -15.76
C GLY A 120 11.12 -9.87 -14.94
N ILE A 121 10.45 -9.76 -13.80
CA ILE A 121 10.57 -8.62 -12.88
C ILE A 121 11.74 -8.87 -11.95
N THR A 122 12.87 -8.20 -12.21
CA THR A 122 14.09 -8.26 -11.40
C THR A 122 14.24 -7.06 -10.45
N GLU A 123 13.60 -5.94 -10.77
CA GLU A 123 13.60 -4.72 -9.97
C GLU A 123 12.16 -4.20 -9.79
N PRO A 124 11.87 -3.46 -8.72
CA PRO A 124 10.56 -2.88 -8.53
C PRO A 124 10.19 -1.90 -9.65
N VAL A 125 9.03 -2.10 -10.24
CA VAL A 125 8.50 -1.26 -11.32
C VAL A 125 7.18 -0.64 -10.87
N PRO A 126 6.97 0.69 -11.06
CA PRO A 126 5.69 1.33 -10.81
C PRO A 126 4.57 0.63 -11.57
N SER A 127 3.46 0.39 -10.90
CA SER A 127 2.29 -0.25 -11.48
C SER A 127 1.05 0.51 -11.06
N PHE A 128 0.17 0.74 -12.03
CA PHE A 128 -1.14 1.33 -11.82
C PHE A 128 -2.18 0.30 -12.23
N SER A 129 -3.05 -0.08 -11.29
CA SER A 129 -4.15 -1.01 -11.52
C SER A 129 -5.41 -0.38 -10.99
N ALA A 130 -6.28 0.09 -11.87
CA ALA A 130 -7.47 0.84 -11.50
C ALA A 130 -8.29 0.12 -10.43
N CYS A 131 -8.68 0.85 -9.40
CA CYS A 131 -9.40 0.35 -8.21
C CYS A 131 -8.67 -0.77 -7.46
N PHE A 132 -7.33 -0.87 -7.59
CA PHE A 132 -6.51 -1.98 -7.09
C PHE A 132 -6.90 -3.37 -7.63
N GLY A 133 -7.68 -3.43 -8.71
CA GLY A 133 -8.24 -4.68 -9.23
C GLY A 133 -8.77 -4.56 -10.65
N GLU A 134 -8.09 -3.80 -11.51
CA GLU A 134 -8.53 -3.51 -12.89
C GLU A 134 -9.03 -4.73 -13.66
N PRO A 135 -8.39 -5.92 -13.62
CA PRO A 135 -8.88 -7.09 -14.34
C PRO A 135 -10.26 -7.60 -13.86
N PHE A 136 -10.71 -7.18 -12.68
CA PHE A 136 -11.97 -7.60 -12.07
C PHE A 136 -13.07 -6.55 -12.16
N MET A 137 -12.80 -5.39 -12.79
CA MET A 137 -13.72 -4.26 -12.84
C MET A 137 -14.47 -4.21 -14.19
N PRO A 138 -15.75 -4.65 -14.27
CA PRO A 138 -16.51 -4.64 -15.53
C PRO A 138 -17.01 -3.25 -15.93
N LEU A 139 -17.06 -2.29 -15.03
CA LEU A 139 -17.49 -0.92 -15.29
C LEU A 139 -16.29 0.03 -15.31
N HIS A 140 -16.52 1.26 -15.79
CA HIS A 140 -15.48 2.30 -15.75
C HIS A 140 -15.07 2.63 -14.31
N PRO A 141 -13.76 2.79 -14.01
CA PRO A 141 -13.24 3.02 -12.67
C PRO A 141 -13.88 4.20 -11.92
N ALA A 142 -14.25 5.28 -12.61
CA ALA A 142 -14.94 6.42 -12.02
C ALA A 142 -16.27 6.03 -11.34
N VAL A 143 -17.01 5.06 -11.89
CA VAL A 143 -18.27 4.59 -11.29
C VAL A 143 -18.01 4.00 -9.89
N TYR A 144 -16.97 3.17 -9.77
CA TYR A 144 -16.60 2.58 -8.47
C TYR A 144 -16.09 3.63 -7.49
N ALA A 145 -15.32 4.60 -7.97
CA ALA A 145 -14.81 5.70 -7.15
C ALA A 145 -15.94 6.58 -6.60
N GLU A 146 -16.94 6.90 -7.40
CA GLU A 146 -18.13 7.64 -6.96
C GLU A 146 -18.94 6.83 -5.93
N MET A 147 -19.15 5.54 -6.18
CA MET A 147 -19.84 4.64 -5.22
C MET A 147 -19.10 4.59 -3.90
N LEU A 148 -17.76 4.46 -3.92
CA LEU A 148 -16.94 4.46 -2.73
C LEU A 148 -17.04 5.80 -2.00
N SER A 149 -16.86 6.92 -2.69
CA SER A 149 -16.94 8.27 -2.14
C SER A 149 -18.29 8.55 -1.48
N LYS A 150 -19.40 8.11 -2.12
CA LYS A 150 -20.74 8.22 -1.55
C LYS A 150 -20.85 7.43 -0.24
N LYS A 151 -20.44 6.16 -0.23
CA LYS A 151 -20.50 5.30 0.96
C LYS A 151 -19.61 5.81 2.09
N MET A 152 -18.44 6.33 1.77
CA MET A 152 -17.54 6.94 2.77
C MET A 152 -18.18 8.14 3.45
N ARG A 153 -18.80 9.05 2.67
CA ARG A 153 -19.50 10.22 3.23
C ARG A 153 -20.69 9.82 4.09
N GLU A 154 -21.53 8.89 3.62
CA GLU A 154 -22.71 8.40 4.33
C GLU A 154 -22.36 7.73 5.67
N ALA A 155 -21.23 7.03 5.73
CA ALA A 155 -20.80 6.28 6.91
C ALA A 155 -19.77 7.04 7.78
N GLY A 156 -19.31 8.23 7.35
CA GLY A 156 -18.30 9.00 8.10
C GLY A 156 -16.94 8.29 8.21
N VAL A 157 -16.52 7.60 7.14
CA VAL A 157 -15.31 6.77 7.13
C VAL A 157 -14.07 7.62 6.90
N SER A 158 -13.03 7.44 7.71
CA SER A 158 -11.69 7.99 7.45
C SER A 158 -10.90 7.07 6.52
N VAL A 159 -10.22 7.66 5.54
CA VAL A 159 -9.40 6.91 4.57
C VAL A 159 -7.94 7.30 4.72
N TRP A 160 -7.09 6.30 4.64
CA TRP A 160 -5.66 6.39 4.83
C TRP A 160 -4.92 5.75 3.68
N LEU A 161 -3.87 6.41 3.18
CA LEU A 161 -2.89 5.81 2.29
C LEU A 161 -1.71 5.34 3.14
N VAL A 162 -1.42 4.04 3.10
CA VAL A 162 -0.31 3.43 3.83
C VAL A 162 0.71 2.88 2.85
N ASN A 163 1.91 3.47 2.86
CA ASN A 163 3.01 3.09 2.00
C ASN A 163 3.90 2.06 2.70
N THR A 164 4.01 0.89 2.11
CA THR A 164 4.86 -0.22 2.57
C THR A 164 6.16 -0.35 1.76
N GLY A 165 6.45 0.64 0.92
CA GLY A 165 7.57 0.66 -0.02
C GLY A 165 8.89 1.10 0.62
N TRP A 166 9.63 1.93 -0.10
CA TRP A 166 10.97 2.39 0.27
C TRP A 166 10.96 3.75 0.94
N SER A 167 12.05 4.05 1.63
CA SER A 167 12.36 5.34 2.26
C SER A 167 13.86 5.59 2.19
N GLY A 168 14.26 6.86 2.15
CA GLY A 168 15.68 7.27 2.07
C GLY A 168 16.29 7.12 0.68
N GLY A 169 15.49 6.84 -0.32
CA GLY A 169 15.90 6.62 -1.70
C GLY A 169 15.05 5.57 -2.40
N PRO A 170 15.20 5.43 -3.72
CA PRO A 170 14.55 4.36 -4.48
C PRO A 170 15.15 2.99 -4.13
N TYR A 171 14.55 1.94 -4.71
CA TYR A 171 15.13 0.59 -4.66
C TYR A 171 16.62 0.63 -5.04
N GLY A 172 17.43 -0.14 -4.31
CA GLY A 172 18.89 -0.19 -4.48
C GLY A 172 19.67 0.93 -3.77
N VAL A 173 19.00 2.01 -3.34
CA VAL A 173 19.61 3.14 -2.59
C VAL A 173 19.01 3.25 -1.19
N GLY A 174 17.69 3.38 -1.11
CA GLY A 174 16.96 3.42 0.15
C GLY A 174 16.73 2.05 0.74
N SER A 175 15.98 2.02 1.82
CA SER A 175 15.59 0.78 2.50
C SER A 175 14.06 0.66 2.57
N ARG A 176 13.56 -0.57 2.56
CA ARG A 176 12.14 -0.80 2.73
C ARG A 176 11.68 -0.40 4.13
N ILE A 177 10.52 0.27 4.21
CA ILE A 177 9.88 0.63 5.47
C ILE A 177 9.67 -0.65 6.30
N LYS A 178 10.19 -0.65 7.53
CA LYS A 178 10.13 -1.84 8.39
C LYS A 178 8.69 -2.13 8.77
N LEU A 179 8.29 -3.40 8.69
CA LEU A 179 6.93 -3.86 9.01
C LEU A 179 6.44 -3.40 10.38
N LYS A 180 7.33 -3.34 11.38
CA LYS A 180 7.00 -2.83 12.72
C LYS A 180 6.46 -1.40 12.70
N TYR A 181 6.95 -0.53 11.80
CA TYR A 181 6.46 0.84 11.67
C TYR A 181 5.10 0.89 10.96
N THR A 182 4.91 0.07 9.92
CA THR A 182 3.60 -0.07 9.27
C THR A 182 2.55 -0.54 10.28
N ARG A 183 2.85 -1.53 11.09
CA ARG A 183 1.96 -2.01 12.16
C ARG A 183 1.68 -0.92 13.20
N ALA A 184 2.71 -0.18 13.63
CA ALA A 184 2.54 0.92 14.58
C ALA A 184 1.61 2.02 14.05
N MET A 185 1.74 2.39 12.77
CA MET A 185 0.86 3.37 12.11
C MET A 185 -0.59 2.88 12.05
N ILE A 186 -0.82 1.65 11.63
CA ILE A 186 -2.16 1.06 11.57
C ILE A 186 -2.78 0.99 12.98
N SER A 187 -2.04 0.53 13.98
CA SER A 187 -2.52 0.47 15.37
C SER A 187 -2.85 1.86 15.91
N ALA A 188 -1.99 2.86 15.65
CA ALA A 188 -2.23 4.23 16.06
C ALA A 188 -3.52 4.81 15.44
N ILE A 189 -3.82 4.50 14.18
CA ILE A 189 -5.05 4.89 13.51
C ILE A 189 -6.26 4.21 14.15
N LEU A 190 -6.21 2.89 14.33
CA LEU A 190 -7.31 2.12 14.90
C LEU A 190 -7.62 2.52 16.35
N GLU A 191 -6.61 2.97 17.10
CA GLU A 191 -6.72 3.45 18.47
C GLU A 191 -7.07 4.95 18.57
N GLY A 192 -7.28 5.64 17.45
CA GLY A 192 -7.60 7.08 17.41
C GLY A 192 -6.44 8.01 17.78
N LYS A 193 -5.22 7.48 17.87
CA LYS A 193 -4.02 8.25 18.30
C LYS A 193 -3.54 9.24 17.24
N LEU A 194 -4.06 9.17 16.02
CA LEU A 194 -3.77 10.12 14.96
C LEU A 194 -4.92 11.11 14.70
N ASP A 195 -5.98 11.11 15.51
CA ASP A 195 -7.12 11.99 15.29
C ASP A 195 -6.80 13.45 15.66
N ASP A 196 -6.05 13.65 16.74
CA ASP A 196 -5.72 14.96 17.34
C ASP A 196 -4.25 15.38 17.17
N VAL A 197 -3.50 14.76 16.24
CA VAL A 197 -2.13 15.19 15.93
C VAL A 197 -2.10 16.28 14.87
N ASP A 198 -1.04 17.09 14.87
CA ASP A 198 -0.79 18.04 13.80
C ASP A 198 -0.44 17.33 12.49
N TYR A 199 -0.96 17.86 11.39
CA TYR A 199 -0.68 17.41 10.04
C TYR A 199 0.08 18.46 9.25
N GLU A 200 0.88 18.00 8.30
CA GLU A 200 1.54 18.81 7.29
C GLU A 200 1.13 18.32 5.91
N THR A 201 0.89 19.27 5.00
CA THR A 201 0.55 18.92 3.61
C THR A 201 1.82 18.70 2.81
N HIS A 202 1.94 17.52 2.20
CA HIS A 202 3.05 17.22 1.31
C HIS A 202 3.03 18.16 0.09
N PRO A 203 4.11 18.89 -0.21
CA PRO A 203 4.08 19.98 -1.21
C PRO A 203 3.82 19.50 -2.64
N ILE A 204 4.18 18.25 -2.98
CA ILE A 204 4.03 17.71 -4.35
C ILE A 204 2.76 16.87 -4.47
N PHE A 205 2.47 16.00 -3.51
CA PHE A 205 1.33 15.09 -3.60
C PHE A 205 0.07 15.60 -2.92
N GLY A 206 0.12 16.69 -2.16
CA GLY A 206 -1.02 17.22 -1.42
C GLY A 206 -1.51 16.37 -0.25
N LEU A 207 -0.81 15.31 0.08
CA LEU A 207 -1.19 14.34 1.09
C LEU A 207 -0.98 14.89 2.50
N PHE A 208 -1.90 14.61 3.44
CA PHE A 208 -1.80 15.02 4.82
C PHE A 208 -0.96 14.04 5.64
N MET A 209 0.26 14.43 5.96
CA MET A 209 1.22 13.66 6.75
C MET A 209 1.08 13.99 8.22
N PRO A 210 0.91 13.02 9.14
CA PRO A 210 0.96 13.30 10.58
C PRO A 210 2.38 13.68 10.99
N LYS A 211 2.53 14.74 11.80
CA LYS A 211 3.84 15.17 12.32
C LYS A 211 4.37 14.24 13.41
N TYR A 212 3.52 13.42 13.98
CA TYR A 212 3.87 12.45 15.01
C TYR A 212 3.03 11.18 14.88
N CYS A 213 3.65 10.03 15.11
CA CYS A 213 2.98 8.74 15.22
C CYS A 213 3.69 7.90 16.29
N PRO A 214 2.97 7.36 17.29
CA PRO A 214 3.58 6.51 18.32
C PRO A 214 4.31 5.33 17.73
N GLY A 215 5.55 5.08 18.18
CA GLY A 215 6.36 3.95 17.74
C GLY A 215 6.98 4.07 16.34
N VAL A 216 6.85 5.24 15.70
CA VAL A 216 7.44 5.54 14.39
C VAL A 216 8.43 6.70 14.53
N PRO A 217 9.66 6.60 14.00
CA PRO A 217 10.59 7.72 13.97
C PRO A 217 9.99 8.93 13.22
N THR A 218 10.07 10.11 13.80
CA THR A 218 9.44 11.32 13.23
C THR A 218 10.01 11.67 11.85
N GLU A 219 11.31 11.46 11.64
CA GLU A 219 11.97 11.68 10.35
C GLU A 219 11.42 10.79 9.22
N LEU A 220 10.82 9.65 9.56
CA LEU A 220 10.23 8.74 8.57
C LEU A 220 8.89 9.28 8.05
N LEU A 221 8.16 10.06 8.86
CA LEU A 221 6.81 10.54 8.52
C LEU A 221 6.81 11.54 7.37
N ASP A 222 7.88 12.33 7.22
CA ASP A 222 8.14 13.13 6.03
C ASP A 222 9.28 12.48 5.22
N PRO A 223 8.98 11.87 4.06
CA PRO A 223 9.97 11.13 3.29
C PRO A 223 11.15 12.00 2.83
N MET A 224 10.97 13.30 2.62
CA MET A 224 12.08 14.20 2.28
C MET A 224 13.18 14.19 3.36
N ASN A 225 12.81 14.04 4.63
CA ASN A 225 13.78 14.04 5.73
C ASN A 225 14.71 12.82 5.72
N THR A 226 14.29 11.73 5.08
CA THR A 226 15.07 10.50 5.01
C THR A 226 16.11 10.48 3.88
N TRP A 227 16.03 11.40 2.91
CA TRP A 227 16.95 11.47 1.78
C TRP A 227 18.19 12.31 2.09
N LEU A 228 19.37 11.83 1.68
CA LEU A 228 20.62 12.58 1.81
C LEU A 228 20.63 13.83 0.92
N GLN A 229 20.13 13.70 -0.31
CA GLN A 229 20.07 14.78 -1.30
C GLN A 229 18.62 15.21 -1.53
N LYS A 230 18.24 16.37 -0.98
CA LYS A 230 16.87 16.89 -1.10
C LYS A 230 16.45 17.18 -2.54
N GLY A 231 17.37 17.68 -3.39
CA GLY A 231 17.08 17.90 -4.80
C GLY A 231 16.76 16.60 -5.56
N ALA A 232 17.48 15.51 -5.28
CA ALA A 232 17.19 14.21 -5.86
C ALA A 232 15.82 13.67 -5.42
N TYR A 233 15.43 13.90 -4.15
CA TYR A 233 14.08 13.62 -3.66
C TYR A 233 13.02 14.35 -4.49
N VAL A 234 13.15 15.68 -4.62
CA VAL A 234 12.19 16.53 -5.36
C VAL A 234 12.04 16.06 -6.80
N SER A 235 13.18 15.85 -7.52
CA SER A 235 13.15 15.35 -8.90
C SER A 235 12.42 14.00 -9.02
N LYS A 236 12.68 13.08 -8.09
CA LYS A 236 12.04 11.76 -8.09
C LYS A 236 10.55 11.83 -7.73
N ALA A 237 10.15 12.70 -6.80
CA ALA A 237 8.77 12.94 -6.43
C ALA A 237 7.96 13.57 -7.58
N ILE A 238 8.55 14.53 -8.30
CA ILE A 238 7.96 15.12 -9.51
C ILE A 238 7.77 14.04 -10.60
N GLN A 239 8.76 13.18 -10.80
CA GLN A 239 8.67 12.07 -11.76
C GLN A 239 7.48 11.15 -11.45
N LEU A 240 7.30 10.78 -10.19
CA LEU A 240 6.16 9.95 -9.78
C LEU A 240 4.84 10.70 -9.93
N ALA A 241 4.79 11.99 -9.58
CA ALA A 241 3.60 12.81 -9.72
C ALA A 241 3.15 12.92 -11.20
N HIS A 242 4.09 13.09 -12.14
CA HIS A 242 3.79 13.02 -13.58
C HIS A 242 3.23 11.65 -13.98
N SER A 243 3.77 10.56 -13.44
CA SER A 243 3.24 9.22 -13.72
C SER A 243 1.79 9.06 -13.25
N PHE A 244 1.44 9.66 -12.11
CA PHE A 244 0.05 9.72 -11.65
C PHE A 244 -0.85 10.48 -12.63
N HIS A 245 -0.45 11.67 -13.10
CA HIS A 245 -1.22 12.45 -14.06
C HIS A 245 -1.42 11.69 -15.37
N ILE A 246 -0.34 11.18 -15.98
CA ILE A 246 -0.41 10.40 -17.23
C ILE A 246 -1.35 9.19 -17.08
N ASN A 247 -1.29 8.49 -15.93
CA ASN A 247 -2.19 7.38 -15.70
C ASN A 247 -3.63 7.85 -15.55
N PHE A 248 -3.87 8.95 -14.83
CA PHE A 248 -5.19 9.45 -14.53
C PHE A 248 -5.91 10.06 -15.75
N ASP A 249 -5.17 10.59 -16.72
CA ASP A 249 -5.73 11.14 -17.97
C ASP A 249 -6.67 10.18 -18.68
N LYS A 250 -6.46 8.88 -18.55
CA LYS A 250 -7.34 7.82 -19.10
C LYS A 250 -8.76 7.87 -18.52
N PHE A 251 -8.92 8.44 -17.34
CA PHE A 251 -10.16 8.43 -16.56
C PHE A 251 -10.75 9.83 -16.38
N ALA A 252 -10.00 10.88 -16.69
CA ALA A 252 -10.33 12.28 -16.43
C ALA A 252 -11.68 12.70 -17.00
N SER A 253 -12.05 12.21 -18.20
CA SER A 253 -13.31 12.57 -18.88
C SER A 253 -14.59 12.15 -18.14
N GLN A 254 -14.49 11.20 -17.21
CA GLN A 254 -15.61 10.69 -16.41
C GLN A 254 -15.43 10.94 -14.91
N ALA A 255 -14.32 11.58 -14.50
CA ALA A 255 -14.07 11.92 -13.11
C ALA A 255 -14.69 13.29 -12.75
N SER A 256 -15.26 13.41 -11.55
CA SER A 256 -15.72 14.68 -11.04
C SER A 256 -14.56 15.65 -10.76
N GLU A 257 -14.86 16.95 -10.68
CA GLU A 257 -13.85 17.97 -10.35
C GLU A 257 -13.20 17.72 -8.97
N GLU A 258 -13.97 17.23 -8.00
CA GLU A 258 -13.45 16.84 -6.67
C GLU A 258 -12.38 15.74 -6.78
N ILE A 259 -12.61 14.74 -7.63
CA ILE A 259 -11.66 13.64 -7.86
C ILE A 259 -10.42 14.16 -8.57
N MET A 260 -10.57 14.98 -9.61
CA MET A 260 -9.44 15.55 -10.35
C MET A 260 -8.53 16.38 -9.44
N LYS A 261 -9.12 17.17 -8.51
CA LYS A 261 -8.37 17.94 -7.50
C LYS A 261 -7.70 17.09 -6.42
N GLY A 262 -8.01 15.81 -6.36
CA GLY A 262 -7.39 14.87 -5.42
C GLY A 262 -6.01 14.36 -5.82
N GLY A 263 -5.54 14.70 -7.02
CA GLY A 263 -4.23 14.31 -7.54
C GLY A 263 -3.06 15.14 -6.99
N PRO A 264 -1.84 14.84 -7.46
CA PRO A 264 -0.65 15.63 -7.14
C PRO A 264 -0.81 17.11 -7.51
N LEU A 265 -0.17 18.00 -6.73
CA LEU A 265 -0.33 19.47 -6.83
C LEU A 265 0.54 20.11 -7.93
N ILE A 266 1.43 19.36 -8.59
CA ILE A 266 2.24 19.88 -9.68
C ILE A 266 1.43 19.95 -10.97
N ASP A 267 1.65 21.00 -11.77
CA ASP A 267 1.05 21.11 -13.10
C ASP A 267 1.59 20.02 -14.04
N SER A 268 0.71 19.43 -14.84
CA SER A 268 1.07 18.44 -15.86
C SER A 268 2.09 18.96 -16.90
N HIS A 269 2.31 20.28 -16.94
CA HIS A 269 3.22 21.00 -17.85
C HIS A 269 4.54 21.46 -17.21
N HIS A 270 4.79 21.18 -15.92
CA HIS A 270 6.11 21.46 -15.33
C HIS A 270 7.16 20.59 -16.01
N SER A 271 7.89 21.21 -16.93
CA SER A 271 8.98 20.51 -17.62
C SER A 271 10.10 20.22 -16.63
N LEU A 272 10.66 19.01 -16.72
CA LEU A 272 11.83 18.55 -15.93
C LEU A 272 13.08 19.45 -16.08
N ASN A 273 12.99 20.52 -16.90
CA ASN A 273 14.12 21.38 -17.29
C ASN A 273 14.35 22.61 -16.42
N GLU A 274 13.52 22.88 -15.40
CA GLU A 274 13.67 24.12 -14.60
C GLU A 274 14.47 23.95 -13.29
N HIS A 275 15.02 22.78 -13.02
CA HIS A 275 15.80 22.52 -11.79
C HIS A 275 17.08 21.71 -12.04
N ILE A 276 17.81 21.99 -13.14
CA ILE A 276 19.20 21.54 -13.33
C ILE A 276 20.17 22.72 -13.12
#